data_86bf1e7188579ce46835ddc7566f8a5a
#
_entry.id   86bf1e7188579ce46835ddc7566f8a5a
#
_cell.length_a   1.000
_cell.length_b   1.000
_cell.length_c   1.000
_cell.angle_alpha   90.00
_cell.angle_beta   90.00
_cell.angle_gamma   90.00
#
_symmetry.space_group_name_H-M   'P 1'
#
loop_
_entity.id
_entity.type
_entity.pdbx_description
1 polymer ?
#
loop_
_entity_poly.entity_id
_entity_poly.type
_entity_poly.pdbx_seq_one_letter_code
_entity_poly.pdbx_strand_id
1 'polypeptide(L)'
;MDNGSVLSVIVVEDSHYFADLAIRILKRSGLKLKSKIVSTRSALQKALKEDKCDIVLSDNVMPGFSALGALEIVNNMCRGIPFVIVSEDISQSEIDEAFKKGCKSYLPKERIAELPQVVKKVLATS
;
A
#
# COMPACT_ATOMS: atom_id res chain seq x y z
N MET A 1 -12.32 6.48 -12.88
CA MET A 1 -11.60 7.49 -12.13
C MET A 1 -11.53 8.79 -12.91
N ASP A 2 -11.87 9.86 -12.28
CA ASP A 2 -11.85 11.17 -12.87
C ASP A 2 -10.40 11.62 -13.11
N ASN A 3 -10.12 12.17 -14.31
CA ASN A 3 -8.78 12.61 -14.67
C ASN A 3 -8.27 13.78 -13.82
N GLY A 4 -9.17 14.52 -13.16
CA GLY A 4 -8.79 15.61 -12.28
C GLY A 4 -8.57 15.21 -10.84
N SER A 5 -8.87 13.96 -10.49
CA SER A 5 -8.78 13.51 -9.10
C SER A 5 -7.34 13.24 -8.68
N VAL A 6 -7.06 13.57 -7.41
CA VAL A 6 -5.78 13.26 -6.79
C VAL A 6 -5.95 12.01 -5.94
N LEU A 7 -5.16 11.00 -6.22
CA LEU A 7 -5.17 9.72 -5.49
C LEU A 7 -4.38 9.88 -4.19
N SER A 8 -4.99 9.54 -3.07
CA SER A 8 -4.29 9.59 -1.77
C SER A 8 -3.75 8.21 -1.43
N VAL A 9 -2.43 8.09 -1.31
CA VAL A 9 -1.72 6.83 -1.11
C VAL A 9 -0.95 6.86 0.20
N ILE A 10 -1.12 5.83 1.02
CA ILE A 10 -0.25 5.61 2.17
C ILE A 10 0.72 4.49 1.80
N VAL A 11 2.01 4.76 1.97
CA VAL A 11 3.05 3.76 1.73
C VAL A 11 3.64 3.36 3.07
N VAL A 12 3.46 2.09 3.45
CA VAL A 12 3.99 1.53 4.70
C VAL A 12 5.30 0.85 4.37
N GLU A 13 6.41 1.54 4.64
CA GLU A 13 7.73 1.10 4.21
C GLU A 13 8.80 1.84 5.01
N ASP A 14 9.75 1.12 5.60
CA ASP A 14 10.82 1.80 6.35
C ASP A 14 12.03 2.17 5.48
N SER A 15 12.11 1.64 4.25
CA SER A 15 13.14 2.06 3.30
C SER A 15 12.66 3.28 2.53
N HIS A 16 13.27 4.42 2.77
CA HIS A 16 12.95 5.65 2.04
C HIS A 16 13.20 5.48 0.55
N TYR A 17 14.22 4.72 0.18
CA TYR A 17 14.53 4.46 -1.22
C TYR A 17 13.36 3.78 -1.94
N PHE A 18 12.84 2.71 -1.36
CA PHE A 18 11.72 1.98 -1.98
C PHE A 18 10.42 2.76 -1.94
N ALA A 19 10.16 3.49 -0.86
CA ALA A 19 8.97 4.33 -0.78
C ALA A 19 8.98 5.39 -1.87
N ASP A 20 10.10 6.10 -2.00
CA ASP A 20 10.24 7.13 -3.03
C ASP A 20 10.16 6.55 -4.44
N LEU A 21 10.75 5.38 -4.64
CA LEU A 21 10.72 4.70 -5.93
C LEU A 21 9.29 4.35 -6.33
N ALA A 22 8.52 3.77 -5.41
CA ALA A 22 7.12 3.42 -5.66
C ALA A 22 6.31 4.65 -6.06
N ILE A 23 6.46 5.74 -5.31
CA ILE A 23 5.75 6.98 -5.56
C ILE A 23 6.13 7.55 -6.92
N ARG A 24 7.44 7.56 -7.22
CA ARG A 24 7.94 8.08 -8.50
C ARG A 24 7.42 7.28 -9.69
N ILE A 25 7.40 5.96 -9.56
CA ILE A 25 6.90 5.08 -10.62
C ILE A 25 5.42 5.37 -10.88
N LEU A 26 4.63 5.53 -9.81
CA LEU A 26 3.22 5.85 -9.95
C LEU A 26 3.01 7.21 -10.63
N LYS A 27 3.77 8.22 -10.23
CA LYS A 27 3.66 9.55 -10.83
C LYS A 27 4.04 9.55 -12.31
N ARG A 28 5.08 8.81 -12.66
CA ARG A 28 5.54 8.71 -14.05
C ARG A 28 4.51 8.01 -14.96
N SER A 29 3.66 7.19 -14.38
CA SER A 29 2.60 6.53 -15.15
C SER A 29 1.43 7.45 -15.47
N GLY A 30 1.46 8.69 -14.99
CA GLY A 30 0.42 9.67 -15.24
C GLY A 30 -0.56 9.84 -14.09
N LEU A 31 -0.39 9.09 -13.00
CA LEU A 31 -1.26 9.23 -11.83
C LEU A 31 -0.90 10.50 -11.05
N LYS A 32 -1.92 11.29 -10.74
CA LYS A 32 -1.76 12.41 -9.82
C LYS A 32 -2.01 11.89 -8.42
N LEU A 33 -1.05 12.04 -7.52
CA LEU A 33 -1.21 11.49 -6.19
C LEU A 33 -0.59 12.36 -5.10
N LYS A 34 -1.17 12.24 -3.92
CA LYS A 34 -0.61 12.68 -2.65
C LYS A 34 -0.17 11.43 -1.94
N SER A 35 0.98 11.47 -1.31
CA SER A 35 1.52 10.30 -0.63
C SER A 35 1.91 10.63 0.79
N LYS A 36 1.79 9.63 1.66
CA LYS A 36 2.30 9.69 3.01
C LYS A 36 3.07 8.40 3.26
N ILE A 37 4.29 8.52 3.75
CA ILE A 37 5.15 7.37 4.02
C ILE A 37 5.17 7.17 5.53
N VAL A 38 4.87 5.95 5.97
CA VAL A 38 4.86 5.57 7.38
C VAL A 38 5.57 4.23 7.55
N SER A 39 6.11 3.97 8.75
CA SER A 39 6.79 2.70 9.00
C SER A 39 6.48 2.10 10.36
N THR A 40 5.57 2.70 11.12
CA THR A 40 5.17 2.20 12.44
C THR A 40 3.66 2.12 12.55
N ARG A 41 3.19 1.33 13.54
CA ARG A 41 1.76 1.23 13.83
C ARG A 41 1.14 2.58 14.14
N SER A 42 1.78 3.34 15.02
CA SER A 42 1.23 4.64 15.42
C SER A 42 1.18 5.64 14.27
N ALA A 43 2.21 5.65 13.42
CA ALA A 43 2.24 6.53 12.26
C ALA A 43 1.13 6.17 11.26
N LEU A 44 0.90 4.87 11.05
CA LEU A 44 -0.17 4.41 10.17
C LEU A 44 -1.53 4.80 10.72
N GLN A 45 -1.76 4.57 12.01
CA GLN A 45 -3.03 4.93 12.65
C GLN A 45 -3.29 6.42 12.55
N LYS A 46 -2.26 7.23 12.79
CA LYS A 46 -2.37 8.69 12.68
C LYS A 46 -2.70 9.12 11.24
N ALA A 47 -2.00 8.54 10.28
CA ALA A 47 -2.25 8.87 8.87
C ALA A 47 -3.67 8.52 8.44
N LEU A 48 -4.19 7.39 8.88
CA LEU A 48 -5.56 6.98 8.56
C LEU A 48 -6.62 7.88 9.20
N LYS A 49 -6.31 8.47 10.36
CA LYS A 49 -7.22 9.39 11.04
C LYS A 49 -7.23 10.77 10.40
N GLU A 50 -6.07 11.23 9.96
CA GLU A 50 -5.90 12.63 9.53
C GLU A 50 -6.32 12.88 8.09
N ASP A 51 -6.11 11.91 7.23
CA ASP A 51 -6.27 12.11 5.80
C ASP A 51 -7.15 11.04 5.16
N LYS A 52 -7.83 11.45 4.10
CA LYS A 52 -8.48 10.50 3.22
C LYS A 52 -7.40 9.60 2.61
N CYS A 53 -7.69 8.30 2.50
CA CYS A 53 -6.79 7.35 1.88
C CYS A 53 -7.55 6.50 0.87
N ASP A 54 -7.03 6.42 -0.33
CA ASP A 54 -7.65 5.64 -1.41
C ASP A 54 -7.04 4.25 -1.55
N ILE A 55 -5.78 4.08 -1.17
CA ILE A 55 -5.10 2.80 -1.26
C ILE A 55 -3.90 2.79 -0.32
N VAL A 56 -3.62 1.61 0.25
CA VAL A 56 -2.43 1.39 1.08
C VAL A 56 -1.51 0.40 0.38
N LEU A 57 -0.24 0.78 0.23
CA LEU A 57 0.82 -0.08 -0.27
C LEU A 57 1.74 -0.40 0.90
N SER A 58 1.99 -1.68 1.17
CA SER A 58 2.77 -2.06 2.36
C SER A 58 3.86 -3.06 2.06
N ASP A 59 5.06 -2.81 2.58
CA ASP A 59 6.08 -3.83 2.70
C ASP A 59 5.66 -4.82 3.80
N ASN A 60 6.32 -5.97 3.85
CA ASN A 60 6.07 -6.98 4.87
C ASN A 60 7.00 -6.86 6.07
N VAL A 61 8.27 -6.50 5.85
CA VAL A 61 9.28 -6.51 6.92
C VAL A 61 9.63 -5.10 7.34
N MET A 62 9.22 -4.75 8.56
CA MET A 62 9.52 -3.47 9.18
C MET A 62 9.84 -3.74 10.65
N PRO A 63 10.65 -2.90 11.32
CA PRO A 63 10.97 -3.14 12.73
C PRO A 63 9.70 -3.22 13.60
N GLY A 64 9.47 -4.38 14.20
CA GLY A 64 8.32 -4.60 15.09
C GLY A 64 6.95 -4.54 14.41
N PHE A 65 6.90 -4.66 13.09
CA PHE A 65 5.68 -4.46 12.34
C PHE A 65 5.71 -5.28 11.05
N SER A 66 4.54 -5.62 10.51
CA SER A 66 4.42 -6.44 9.31
C SER A 66 3.24 -6.00 8.47
N ALA A 67 3.17 -6.52 7.23
CA ALA A 67 2.03 -6.25 6.36
C ALA A 67 0.72 -6.74 6.97
N LEU A 68 0.71 -7.92 7.61
CA LEU A 68 -0.49 -8.42 8.28
C LEU A 68 -0.94 -7.48 9.39
N GLY A 69 0.01 -6.96 10.17
CA GLY A 69 -0.31 -5.98 11.21
C GLY A 69 -0.88 -4.69 10.62
N ALA A 70 -0.30 -4.23 9.51
CA ALA A 70 -0.81 -3.04 8.83
C ALA A 70 -2.22 -3.28 8.27
N LEU A 71 -2.44 -4.43 7.67
CA LEU A 71 -3.75 -4.80 7.11
C LEU A 71 -4.83 -4.83 8.20
N GLU A 72 -4.51 -5.38 9.37
CA GLU A 72 -5.44 -5.39 10.49
C GLU A 72 -5.82 -3.97 10.92
N ILE A 73 -4.85 -3.08 10.99
CA ILE A 73 -5.11 -1.69 11.35
C ILE A 73 -6.04 -1.03 10.33
N VAL A 74 -5.75 -1.21 9.04
CA VAL A 74 -6.58 -0.65 7.98
C VAL A 74 -8.00 -1.20 8.06
N ASN A 75 -8.16 -2.51 8.21
CA ASN A 75 -9.47 -3.15 8.29
C ASN A 75 -10.28 -2.67 9.50
N ASN A 76 -9.61 -2.44 10.63
CA ASN A 76 -10.29 -2.00 11.84
C ASN A 76 -10.67 -0.53 11.80
N MET A 77 -9.87 0.30 11.15
CA MET A 77 -10.08 1.74 11.14
C MET A 77 -10.86 2.25 9.93
N CYS A 78 -10.60 1.65 8.77
CA CYS A 78 -11.14 2.16 7.50
C CYS A 78 -11.48 1.01 6.57
N ARG A 79 -12.64 0.40 6.79
CA ARG A 79 -13.08 -0.70 5.93
C ARG A 79 -13.22 -0.24 4.48
N GLY A 80 -12.83 -1.11 3.58
CA GLY A 80 -13.01 -0.87 2.15
C GLY A 80 -11.84 -0.20 1.46
N ILE A 81 -10.80 0.21 2.20
CA ILE A 81 -9.60 0.74 1.55
C ILE A 81 -8.80 -0.43 0.97
N PRO A 82 -8.53 -0.44 -0.33
CA PRO A 82 -7.71 -1.49 -0.93
C PRO A 82 -6.29 -1.51 -0.34
N PHE A 83 -5.80 -2.72 -0.11
CA PHE A 83 -4.48 -2.94 0.49
C PHE A 83 -3.67 -3.83 -0.44
N VAL A 84 -2.47 -3.38 -0.80
CA VAL A 84 -1.56 -4.11 -1.70
C VAL A 84 -0.23 -4.31 -0.98
N ILE A 85 0.28 -5.53 -1.00
CA ILE A 85 1.61 -5.83 -0.45
C ILE A 85 2.64 -5.72 -1.55
N VAL A 86 3.72 -4.97 -1.29
CA VAL A 86 4.88 -4.86 -2.18
C VAL A 86 6.11 -5.23 -1.35
N SER A 87 6.63 -6.42 -1.54
CA SER A 87 7.69 -6.92 -0.69
C SER A 87 8.60 -7.92 -1.40
N GLU A 88 9.84 -8.03 -0.94
CA GLU A 88 10.78 -9.05 -1.39
C GLU A 88 10.93 -10.18 -0.37
N ASP A 89 10.39 -9.99 0.85
CA ASP A 89 10.57 -10.95 1.95
C ASP A 89 9.23 -11.27 2.59
N ILE A 90 8.52 -12.20 1.98
CA ILE A 90 7.23 -12.65 2.47
C ILE A 90 7.03 -14.11 2.05
N SER A 91 6.54 -14.94 3.00
CA SER A 91 6.29 -16.34 2.73
C SER A 91 4.94 -16.54 2.03
N GLN A 92 4.78 -17.68 1.38
CA GLN A 92 3.51 -18.01 0.74
C GLN A 92 2.38 -18.07 1.75
N SER A 93 2.64 -18.60 2.96
CA SER A 93 1.59 -18.67 3.98
C SER A 93 1.16 -17.28 4.45
N GLU A 94 2.09 -16.32 4.53
CA GLU A 94 1.78 -14.94 4.87
C GLU A 94 0.95 -14.28 3.77
N ILE A 95 1.29 -14.54 2.52
CA ILE A 95 0.52 -14.04 1.36
C ILE A 95 -0.91 -14.59 1.43
N ASP A 96 -1.05 -15.90 1.64
CA ASP A 96 -2.36 -16.54 1.70
C ASP A 96 -3.21 -15.98 2.84
N GLU A 97 -2.59 -15.78 3.99
CA GLU A 97 -3.27 -15.19 5.15
C GLU A 97 -3.74 -13.77 4.84
N ALA A 98 -2.89 -12.97 4.19
CA ALA A 98 -3.24 -11.60 3.83
C ALA A 98 -4.44 -11.56 2.87
N PHE A 99 -4.46 -12.43 1.87
CA PHE A 99 -5.59 -12.49 0.94
C PHE A 99 -6.89 -12.92 1.64
N LYS A 100 -6.81 -13.85 2.59
CA LYS A 100 -7.98 -14.23 3.39
C LYS A 100 -8.52 -13.05 4.19
N LYS A 101 -7.65 -12.12 4.58
CA LYS A 101 -8.03 -10.95 5.37
C LYS A 101 -8.35 -9.72 4.52
N GLY A 102 -8.42 -9.88 3.21
CA GLY A 102 -8.87 -8.81 2.32
C GLY A 102 -7.81 -8.08 1.54
N CYS A 103 -6.55 -8.50 1.59
CA CYS A 103 -5.51 -7.96 0.74
C CYS A 103 -5.90 -8.17 -0.73
N LYS A 104 -5.73 -7.15 -1.56
CA LYS A 104 -6.18 -7.20 -2.95
C LYS A 104 -5.14 -7.69 -3.93
N SER A 105 -3.86 -7.51 -3.63
CA SER A 105 -2.79 -7.93 -4.54
C SER A 105 -1.46 -8.02 -3.81
N TYR A 106 -0.55 -8.78 -4.38
CA TYR A 106 0.83 -8.87 -3.94
C TYR A 106 1.74 -8.67 -5.14
N LEU A 107 2.77 -7.83 -4.98
CA LEU A 107 3.77 -7.58 -6.01
C LEU A 107 5.17 -7.72 -5.41
N PRO A 108 6.01 -8.61 -5.97
CA PRO A 108 7.42 -8.67 -5.53
C PRO A 108 8.12 -7.36 -5.85
N LYS A 109 9.01 -6.90 -4.97
CA LYS A 109 9.74 -5.65 -5.18
C LYS A 109 10.56 -5.65 -6.47
N GLU A 110 11.05 -6.81 -6.89
CA GLU A 110 11.79 -6.92 -8.16
C GLU A 110 10.93 -6.59 -9.38
N ARG A 111 9.61 -6.63 -9.23
CA ARG A 111 8.67 -6.30 -10.30
C ARG A 111 7.97 -4.96 -10.07
N ILE A 112 8.59 -4.07 -9.33
CA ILE A 112 7.97 -2.79 -8.94
C ILE A 112 7.58 -1.91 -10.13
N ALA A 113 8.19 -2.12 -11.29
CA ALA A 113 7.81 -1.41 -12.50
C ALA A 113 6.36 -1.69 -12.92
N GLU A 114 5.78 -2.78 -12.44
CA GLU A 114 4.39 -3.15 -12.73
C GLU A 114 3.39 -2.52 -11.76
N LEU A 115 3.88 -1.78 -10.77
CA LEU A 115 3.03 -1.20 -9.74
C LEU A 115 1.87 -0.35 -10.28
N PRO A 116 2.08 0.52 -11.28
CA PRO A 116 0.96 1.31 -11.80
C PRO A 116 -0.19 0.46 -12.33
N GLN A 117 0.10 -0.64 -13.01
CA GLN A 117 -0.93 -1.54 -13.53
C GLN A 117 -1.70 -2.21 -12.39
N VAL A 118 -0.97 -2.64 -11.35
CA VAL A 118 -1.56 -3.26 -10.17
C VAL A 118 -2.50 -2.27 -9.47
N VAL A 119 -2.03 -1.05 -9.23
CA VAL A 119 -2.82 -0.03 -8.56
C VAL A 119 -4.08 0.30 -9.36
N LYS A 120 -3.95 0.52 -10.66
CA LYS A 120 -5.09 0.84 -11.53
C LYS A 120 -6.12 -0.29 -11.53
N LYS A 121 -5.67 -1.52 -11.62
CA LYS A 121 -6.56 -2.69 -11.61
C LYS A 121 -7.29 -2.83 -10.27
N VAL A 122 -6.56 -2.69 -9.18
CA VAL A 122 -7.13 -2.81 -7.84
C VAL A 122 -8.18 -1.73 -7.60
N LEU A 123 -7.89 -0.49 -7.99
CA LEU A 123 -8.84 0.61 -7.84
C LEU A 123 -10.07 0.44 -8.72
N ALA A 124 -9.91 -0.12 -9.91
CA ALA A 124 -11.03 -0.34 -10.83
C ALA A 124 -11.99 -1.42 -10.33
N THR A 125 -11.51 -2.36 -9.51
CA THR A 125 -12.31 -3.49 -9.03
C THR A 125 -12.75 -3.35 -7.58
N SER A 126 -12.43 -2.24 -6.95
CA SER A 126 -12.74 -2.05 -5.52
C SER A 126 -14.05 -1.34 -5.28
#